data_6ca0c646f8c2c73085dca0880186ddbe
#
_entry.id   6ca0c646f8c2c73085dca0880186ddbe
#
_cell.length_a   1.000
_cell.length_b   1.000
_cell.length_c   1.000
_cell.angle_alpha   90.00
_cell.angle_beta   90.00
_cell.angle_gamma   90.00
#
_symmetry.space_group_name_H-M   'P 1'
#
loop_
_entity.id
_entity.type
_entity.pdbx_description
1 polymer ?
#
loop_
_entity_poly.entity_id
_entity_poly.type
_entity_poly.pdbx_seq_one_letter_code
_entity_poly.pdbx_strand_id
1 'polypeptide(L)'
;MLGSAQVEQQVRVLPDEDGVRVIVCTGDFDQDTLGPLDQACTAAVDAPGVRRIVLDVTQVGFADSSMLNQIIRILRTGRLVMAGPVPPQLGWLLDLTQVRAVLPTADGVEAARAL
;
A
#
# COMPACT_ATOMS: atom_id res chain seq x y z
N MET A 1 29.59 -5.10 5.52
CA MET A 1 29.12 -4.90 5.55
C MET A 1 28.40 -4.62 5.57
N LEU A 2 28.25 -4.52 5.71
CA LEU A 2 27.54 -4.27 5.83
C LEU A 2 26.61 -3.95 5.66
N GLY A 3 26.87 -3.91 5.66
CA GLY A 3 25.97 -3.30 5.41
C GLY A 3 24.79 -3.58 5.07
N SER A 4 24.79 -3.99 4.70
CA SER A 4 23.68 -4.13 4.45
C SER A 4 22.72 -4.47 5.31
N ALA A 5 22.88 -4.37 6.34
CA ALA A 5 21.87 -4.57 7.29
C ALA A 5 20.86 -3.49 7.33
N GLN A 6 20.78 -2.69 6.35
CA GLN A 6 19.84 -1.62 6.36
C GLN A 6 18.45 -2.11 6.11
N VAL A 7 17.50 -1.54 6.81
CA VAL A 7 16.12 -1.79 6.50
C VAL A 7 15.80 -1.04 5.23
N GLU A 8 15.58 -1.77 4.18
CA GLU A 8 15.30 -1.16 2.92
C GLU A 8 13.84 -1.26 2.58
N GLN A 9 13.39 -0.37 1.74
CA GLN A 9 12.08 -0.46 1.19
C GLN A 9 11.93 -1.78 0.43
N GLN A 10 10.83 -2.43 0.65
CA GLN A 10 10.52 -3.65 -0.08
C GLN A 10 9.08 -3.62 -0.51
N VAL A 11 8.85 -3.86 -1.79
CA VAL A 11 7.51 -4.00 -2.35
C VAL A 11 7.42 -5.38 -2.96
N ARG A 12 6.42 -6.14 -2.52
CA ARG A 12 6.22 -7.49 -3.02
C ARG A 12 4.79 -7.65 -3.49
N VAL A 13 4.63 -8.10 -4.72
CA VAL A 13 3.31 -8.33 -5.30
C VAL A 13 3.04 -9.82 -5.23
N LEU A 14 1.97 -10.20 -4.55
CA LEU A 14 1.59 -11.60 -4.44
C LEU A 14 0.85 -12.04 -5.70
N PRO A 15 0.79 -13.35 -5.98
CA PRO A 15 0.00 -13.83 -7.13
C PRO A 15 -1.46 -13.41 -7.02
N ASP A 16 -2.05 -13.01 -8.13
CA ASP A 16 -3.45 -12.62 -8.16
C ASP A 16 -4.35 -13.82 -7.86
N GLU A 17 -5.40 -13.58 -7.06
CA GLU A 17 -6.40 -14.60 -6.75
C GLU A 17 -7.78 -13.97 -6.85
N ASP A 18 -8.64 -14.55 -7.66
CA ASP A 18 -10.03 -14.09 -7.82
C ASP A 18 -10.13 -12.61 -8.16
N GLY A 19 -9.20 -12.12 -8.96
CA GLY A 19 -9.17 -10.72 -9.35
C GLY A 19 -8.65 -9.76 -8.28
N VAL A 20 -8.06 -10.30 -7.21
CA VAL A 20 -7.49 -9.50 -6.13
C VAL A 20 -5.98 -9.52 -6.24
N ARG A 21 -5.38 -8.34 -6.31
CA ARG A 21 -3.92 -8.19 -6.27
C ARG A 21 -3.51 -7.61 -4.94
N VAL A 22 -2.54 -8.24 -4.28
CA VAL A 22 -2.00 -7.78 -3.01
C VAL A 22 -0.61 -7.23 -3.22
N ILE A 23 -0.40 -6.00 -2.77
CA ILE A 23 0.90 -5.34 -2.79
C ILE A 23 1.34 -5.18 -1.34
N VAL A 24 2.42 -5.86 -0.96
CA VAL A 24 2.95 -5.81 0.41
C VAL A 24 4.04 -4.77 0.47
N CYS A 25 3.90 -3.82 1.40
CA CYS A 25 4.83 -2.71 1.56
C CYS A 25 5.59 -2.83 2.87
N THR A 26 6.93 -2.80 2.81
CA THR A 26 7.78 -2.92 3.98
C THR A 26 8.83 -1.81 3.95
N GLY A 27 9.03 -1.16 5.08
CA GLY A 27 10.09 -0.15 5.22
C GLY A 27 9.59 1.27 5.05
N ASP A 28 10.48 2.15 4.62
CA ASP A 28 10.21 3.58 4.54
C ASP A 28 9.91 3.98 3.10
N PHE A 29 8.86 4.79 2.94
CA PHE A 29 8.39 5.20 1.62
C PHE A 29 8.41 6.73 1.53
N ASP A 30 9.44 7.27 0.89
CA ASP A 30 9.58 8.70 0.65
C ASP A 30 9.81 8.93 -0.84
N GLN A 31 9.98 10.19 -1.24
CA GLN A 31 10.09 10.51 -2.67
C GLN A 31 11.31 9.88 -3.34
N ASP A 32 12.37 9.56 -2.57
CA ASP A 32 13.58 8.98 -3.12
C ASP A 32 13.49 7.46 -3.26
N THR A 33 12.56 6.81 -2.55
CA THR A 33 12.46 5.36 -2.51
C THR A 33 11.16 4.84 -3.10
N LEU A 34 10.34 5.70 -3.68
CA LEU A 34 8.98 5.34 -4.09
C LEU A 34 8.90 4.50 -5.35
N GLY A 35 9.97 4.45 -6.15
CA GLY A 35 9.92 3.84 -7.49
C GLY A 35 9.26 2.46 -7.56
N PRO A 36 9.68 1.49 -6.74
CA PRO A 36 9.07 0.16 -6.79
C PRO A 36 7.57 0.17 -6.48
N LEU A 37 7.14 1.00 -5.52
CA LEU A 37 5.72 1.10 -5.21
C LEU A 37 4.95 1.75 -6.35
N ASP A 38 5.49 2.80 -6.95
CA ASP A 38 4.87 3.46 -8.08
C ASP A 38 4.67 2.46 -9.23
N GLN A 39 5.68 1.65 -9.52
CA GLN A 39 5.59 0.65 -10.58
C GLN A 39 4.53 -0.41 -10.28
N ALA A 40 4.50 -0.89 -9.03
CA ALA A 40 3.51 -1.89 -8.64
C ALA A 40 2.09 -1.34 -8.71
N CYS A 41 1.90 -0.10 -8.28
CA CYS A 41 0.59 0.55 -8.33
C CYS A 41 0.14 0.77 -9.77
N THR A 42 1.03 1.23 -10.64
CA THR A 42 0.69 1.44 -12.05
C THR A 42 0.30 0.12 -12.71
N ALA A 43 1.07 -0.93 -12.48
CA ALA A 43 0.75 -2.24 -13.04
C ALA A 43 -0.61 -2.75 -12.55
N ALA A 44 -0.92 -2.54 -11.27
CA ALA A 44 -2.20 -3.00 -10.71
C ALA A 44 -3.38 -2.23 -11.30
N VAL A 45 -3.24 -0.91 -11.42
CA VAL A 45 -4.30 -0.08 -11.99
C VAL A 45 -4.57 -0.45 -13.45
N ASP A 46 -3.51 -0.75 -14.19
CA ASP A 46 -3.62 -1.05 -15.63
C ASP A 46 -4.00 -2.50 -15.92
N ALA A 47 -4.00 -3.38 -14.92
CA ALA A 47 -4.28 -4.80 -15.14
C ALA A 47 -5.77 -5.03 -15.32
N PRO A 48 -6.22 -5.53 -16.48
CA PRO A 48 -7.66 -5.61 -16.77
C PRO A 48 -8.42 -6.61 -15.90
N GLY A 49 -7.72 -7.62 -15.38
CA GLY A 49 -8.38 -8.64 -14.55
C GLY A 49 -8.42 -8.33 -13.07
N VAL A 50 -7.84 -7.21 -12.64
CA VAL A 50 -7.76 -6.87 -11.22
C VAL A 50 -8.95 -5.98 -10.84
N ARG A 51 -9.86 -6.54 -10.03
CA ARG A 51 -11.04 -5.83 -9.56
C ARG A 51 -10.83 -5.19 -8.19
N ARG A 52 -9.82 -5.66 -7.44
CA ARG A 52 -9.49 -5.15 -6.10
C ARG A 52 -7.99 -5.11 -5.92
N ILE A 53 -7.51 -4.04 -5.34
CA ILE A 53 -6.10 -3.85 -5.04
C ILE A 53 -5.98 -3.72 -3.52
N VAL A 54 -5.30 -4.69 -2.90
CA VAL A 54 -5.05 -4.68 -1.46
C VAL A 54 -3.65 -4.16 -1.22
N LEU A 55 -3.54 -3.09 -0.43
CA LEU A 55 -2.26 -2.53 -0.04
C LEU A 55 -2.00 -2.91 1.40
N ASP A 56 -1.07 -3.82 1.64
CA ASP A 56 -0.70 -4.26 2.98
C ASP A 56 0.36 -3.30 3.52
N VAL A 57 -0.02 -2.54 4.55
CA VAL A 57 0.84 -1.49 5.12
C VAL A 57 1.33 -1.81 6.52
N THR A 58 1.10 -3.04 6.99
CA THR A 58 1.42 -3.41 8.37
C THR A 58 2.89 -3.23 8.71
N GLN A 59 3.77 -3.30 7.73
CA GLN A 59 5.22 -3.19 7.95
C GLN A 59 5.82 -1.90 7.39
N VAL A 60 5.00 -0.91 7.15
CA VAL A 60 5.49 0.41 6.74
C VAL A 60 6.05 1.12 7.96
N GLY A 61 7.33 1.47 7.92
CA GLY A 61 7.98 2.17 9.03
C GLY A 61 7.78 3.67 8.97
N PHE A 62 7.72 4.22 7.77
CA PHE A 62 7.54 5.64 7.56
C PHE A 62 6.93 5.89 6.18
N ALA A 63 6.05 6.89 6.11
CA ALA A 63 5.45 7.31 4.84
C ALA A 63 5.36 8.82 4.81
N ASP A 64 5.69 9.40 3.66
CA ASP A 64 5.51 10.83 3.42
C ASP A 64 4.40 11.07 2.40
N SER A 65 4.29 12.32 1.93
CA SER A 65 3.25 12.67 0.98
C SER A 65 3.38 11.93 -0.35
N SER A 66 4.58 11.47 -0.70
CA SER A 66 4.77 10.69 -1.93
C SER A 66 4.03 9.36 -1.86
N MET A 67 4.14 8.66 -0.72
CA MET A 67 3.36 7.44 -0.53
C MET A 67 1.88 7.74 -0.45
N LEU A 68 1.52 8.81 0.23
CA LEU A 68 0.11 9.21 0.32
C LEU A 68 -0.49 9.43 -1.06
N ASN A 69 0.25 10.05 -1.98
CA ASN A 69 -0.23 10.25 -3.33
C ASN A 69 -0.50 8.94 -4.06
N GLN A 70 0.33 7.92 -3.83
CA GLN A 70 0.08 6.61 -4.41
C GLN A 70 -1.19 5.98 -3.84
N ILE A 71 -1.39 6.10 -2.54
CA ILE A 71 -2.60 5.60 -1.89
C ILE A 71 -3.83 6.28 -2.48
N ILE A 72 -3.80 7.60 -2.61
CA ILE A 72 -4.92 8.36 -3.18
C ILE A 72 -5.17 7.96 -4.63
N ARG A 73 -4.11 7.75 -5.40
CA ARG A 73 -4.26 7.34 -6.80
C ARG A 73 -5.06 6.04 -6.91
N ILE A 74 -4.74 5.05 -6.10
CA ILE A 74 -5.45 3.78 -6.14
C ILE A 74 -6.84 3.93 -5.54
N LEU A 75 -6.98 4.73 -4.49
CA LEU A 75 -8.29 5.00 -3.88
C LEU A 75 -9.28 5.55 -4.91
N ARG A 76 -8.81 6.41 -5.79
CA ARG A 76 -9.65 7.01 -6.83
C ARG A 76 -10.18 6.01 -7.84
N THR A 77 -9.56 4.85 -7.97
CA THR A 77 -10.06 3.81 -8.86
C THR A 77 -11.29 3.11 -8.30
N GLY A 78 -11.57 3.30 -7.01
CA GLY A 78 -12.66 2.59 -6.32
C GLY A 78 -12.32 1.16 -5.99
N ARG A 79 -11.08 0.72 -6.20
CA ARG A 79 -10.69 -0.69 -6.02
C ARG A 79 -9.80 -0.93 -4.81
N LEU A 80 -9.39 0.12 -4.10
CA LEU A 80 -8.43 -0.02 -3.00
C LEU A 80 -9.08 -0.51 -1.73
N VAL A 81 -8.44 -1.49 -1.09
CA VAL A 81 -8.66 -1.83 0.32
C VAL A 81 -7.30 -1.86 0.98
N MET A 82 -7.15 -1.15 2.09
CA MET A 82 -5.91 -1.15 2.84
C MET A 82 -5.97 -2.24 3.92
N ALA A 83 -4.96 -3.09 3.95
CA ALA A 83 -4.85 -4.14 4.95
C ALA A 83 -3.97 -3.63 6.10
N GLY A 84 -4.57 -3.51 7.28
CA GLY A 84 -3.92 -3.07 8.50
C GLY A 84 -3.65 -4.22 9.44
N PRO A 85 -3.27 -3.93 10.68
CA PRO A 85 -3.37 -2.62 11.33
C PRO A 85 -2.43 -1.58 10.72
N VAL A 86 -2.92 -0.36 10.63
CA VAL A 86 -2.16 0.75 10.04
C VAL A 86 -1.14 1.25 11.06
N PRO A 87 0.15 1.33 10.70
CA PRO A 87 1.16 1.83 11.63
C PRO A 87 0.87 3.26 12.06
N PRO A 88 1.31 3.64 13.28
CA PRO A 88 0.94 4.93 13.85
C PRO A 88 1.31 6.14 13.01
N GLN A 89 2.50 6.18 12.42
CA GLN A 89 2.93 7.34 11.65
C GLN A 89 2.11 7.48 10.37
N LEU A 90 1.87 6.37 9.68
CA LEU A 90 1.02 6.39 8.48
C LEU A 90 -0.42 6.76 8.88
N GLY A 91 -0.92 6.20 9.97
CA GLY A 91 -2.25 6.53 10.46
C GLY A 91 -2.41 8.01 10.77
N TRP A 92 -1.38 8.60 11.41
CA TRP A 92 -1.38 10.04 11.68
C TRP A 92 -1.47 10.84 10.36
N LEU A 93 -0.70 10.44 9.36
CA LEU A 93 -0.71 11.13 8.06
C LEU A 93 -2.08 11.01 7.39
N LEU A 94 -2.70 9.83 7.45
CA LEU A 94 -4.02 9.62 6.87
C LEU A 94 -5.09 10.44 7.59
N ASP A 95 -4.98 10.55 8.91
CA ASP A 95 -5.93 11.35 9.70
C ASP A 95 -5.76 12.83 9.43
N LEU A 96 -4.50 13.29 9.37
CA LEU A 96 -4.21 14.70 9.14
C LEU A 96 -4.77 15.17 7.80
N THR A 97 -4.72 14.32 6.79
CA THR A 97 -5.19 14.65 5.44
C THR A 97 -6.64 14.23 5.20
N GLN A 98 -7.29 13.67 6.22
CA GLN A 98 -8.69 13.22 6.17
C GLN A 98 -8.92 12.07 5.18
N VAL A 99 -7.87 11.45 4.68
CA VAL A 99 -7.99 10.32 3.77
C VAL A 99 -8.55 9.09 4.46
N ARG A 100 -8.23 8.92 5.75
CA ARG A 100 -8.71 7.74 6.48
C ARG A 100 -10.23 7.64 6.49
N ALA A 101 -10.92 8.76 6.49
CA ALA A 101 -12.39 8.78 6.57
C ALA A 101 -13.06 8.10 5.36
N VAL A 102 -12.37 8.06 4.21
CA VAL A 102 -12.93 7.49 2.98
C VAL A 102 -12.19 6.26 2.50
N LEU A 103 -11.21 5.79 3.29
CA LEU A 103 -10.34 4.69 2.88
C LEU A 103 -10.87 3.36 3.41
N PRO A 104 -11.29 2.42 2.54
CA PRO A 104 -11.67 1.10 3.00
C PRO A 104 -10.49 0.39 3.63
N THR A 105 -10.67 -0.12 4.84
CA THR A 105 -9.60 -0.75 5.61
C THR A 105 -10.09 -2.08 6.17
N ALA A 106 -9.21 -3.06 6.23
CA ALA A 106 -9.51 -4.37 6.81
C ALA A 106 -8.37 -4.78 7.74
N ASP A 107 -8.65 -5.74 8.62
CA ASP A 107 -7.69 -6.21 9.63
C ASP A 107 -6.79 -7.31 9.07
N GLY A 108 -6.07 -7.02 8.01
CA GLY A 108 -5.15 -7.96 7.39
C GLY A 108 -5.55 -8.31 5.98
N VAL A 109 -4.65 -9.04 5.33
CA VAL A 109 -4.80 -9.37 3.92
C VAL A 109 -6.02 -10.25 3.66
N GLU A 110 -6.24 -11.27 4.49
CA GLU A 110 -7.35 -12.19 4.24
C GLU A 110 -8.70 -11.49 4.41
N ALA A 111 -8.83 -10.64 5.42
CA ALA A 111 -10.04 -9.86 5.58
C ALA A 111 -10.24 -8.89 4.41
N ALA A 112 -9.15 -8.32 3.92
CA ALA A 112 -9.21 -7.39 2.77
C ALA A 112 -9.65 -8.11 1.50
N ARG A 113 -9.18 -9.35 1.30
CA ARG A 113 -9.59 -10.14 0.13
C ARG A 113 -11.09 -10.43 0.14
N ALA A 114 -11.67 -10.53 1.33
CA ALA A 114 -13.07 -10.94 1.49
C ALA A 114 -14.07 -9.79 1.40
N LEU A 115 -13.59 -8.57 1.39
CA LEU A 115 -14.48 -7.41 1.34
C LEU A 115 -15.23 -7.26 0.02
#